data_cf0591154baaaf21edc1b7787a8b20e2
#
_entry.id   cf0591154baaaf21edc1b7787a8b20e2
#
_cell.length_a   1.000
_cell.length_b   1.000
_cell.length_c   1.000
_cell.angle_alpha   90.00
_cell.angle_beta   90.00
_cell.angle_gamma   90.00
#
_symmetry.space_group_name_H-M   'P 1'
#
loop_
_entity.id
_entity.type
_entity.pdbx_description
1 polymer ?
#
loop_
_entity_poly.entity_id
_entity_poly.type
_entity_poly.pdbx_seq_one_letter_code
_entity_poly.pdbx_strand_id
1 'polypeptide(L)'
;MKNVFNSKGKLVAGDSPLQVYPSTPPPAILKCRDIFSNCLLLRLLAILLVIIGTGTSKLYAQNAIVTENAKPGNPSSEWQISGAGDLSIQGFATDISYNKGETARFKIKTSARAYTINIYRLGYYQGNGARLQGTATVTATLPQSQPNCLTNSSTGLLDCGNWAVSAQWAIPSTAVSGLYIAKLTRTDTGGSSHIVFIVRDDASTSDLFFQTSDATWQAYNIYGDNNNGRSLYTGSGGKAVKVSYNRPFLTRNGGGGGGPQEDWLFNAEYPMIRWIEANGYDVTYTTNVDSDRRGNLIRNHRVFLSVGHDEYWSGAHRAYVTAARNAGVNLAFFSGNEVYWKTRWENSIDGSGTSYRTLVCYKEGSTGENTCNGKCDPTSNWTGLWRS
;
A
#
# COMPACT_ATOMS: atom_id res chain seq x y z
N MET A 1 15.01 -16.65 -33.07
CA MET A 1 15.27 -16.51 -34.51
C MET A 1 16.62 -15.86 -34.70
N LYS A 2 17.38 -16.38 -35.65
CA LYS A 2 18.83 -16.27 -35.77
C LYS A 2 19.37 -14.87 -36.03
N ASN A 3 20.50 -14.57 -35.37
CA ASN A 3 21.45 -13.51 -35.70
C ASN A 3 21.93 -13.60 -37.13
N VAL A 4 22.08 -12.45 -37.79
CA VAL A 4 23.04 -12.30 -38.90
C VAL A 4 23.76 -10.97 -38.66
N PHE A 5 24.96 -11.06 -38.09
CA PHE A 5 26.02 -10.08 -38.31
C PHE A 5 26.89 -10.57 -39.49
N ASN A 6 27.19 -9.69 -40.41
CA ASN A 6 28.28 -9.95 -41.34
C ASN A 6 29.32 -8.84 -41.24
N SER A 7 30.53 -9.29 -41.20
CA SER A 7 31.78 -8.58 -41.00
C SER A 7 32.24 -7.80 -42.23
N LYS A 8 32.83 -6.70 -42.01
CA LYS A 8 33.95 -5.97 -42.63
C LYS A 8 33.59 -4.52 -42.96
N GLY A 9 34.21 -3.65 -42.21
CA GLY A 9 34.25 -2.22 -42.46
C GLY A 9 35.08 -1.87 -43.68
N LYS A 10 34.62 -0.87 -44.42
CA LYS A 10 35.43 0.17 -45.08
C LYS A 10 34.52 1.25 -45.61
N LEU A 11 34.80 2.48 -45.21
CA LEU A 11 34.32 3.69 -45.85
C LEU A 11 34.89 3.79 -47.25
N VAL A 12 34.05 4.05 -48.25
CA VAL A 12 34.48 4.49 -49.58
C VAL A 12 33.89 5.89 -49.79
N ALA A 13 34.79 6.84 -49.98
CA ALA A 13 34.46 8.19 -50.40
C ALA A 13 34.12 8.17 -51.91
N GLY A 14 32.98 8.76 -52.26
CA GLY A 14 32.56 8.96 -53.65
C GLY A 14 32.53 10.46 -53.95
N ASP A 15 33.47 10.90 -54.78
CA ASP A 15 33.50 12.20 -55.39
C ASP A 15 32.30 12.38 -56.34
N SER A 16 31.64 13.52 -56.27
CA SER A 16 30.68 13.96 -57.27
C SER A 16 31.00 15.40 -57.68
N PRO A 17 30.94 15.75 -58.96
CA PRO A 17 31.53 16.97 -59.52
C PRO A 17 30.66 18.19 -59.34
N LEU A 18 31.32 19.35 -59.18
CA LEU A 18 30.76 20.69 -59.14
C LEU A 18 30.00 21.02 -60.41
N GLN A 19 28.73 21.34 -60.34
CA GLN A 19 27.98 22.04 -61.39
C GLN A 19 28.02 23.52 -61.20
N VAL A 20 28.51 24.22 -62.24
CA VAL A 20 28.55 25.67 -62.36
C VAL A 20 27.19 26.14 -62.87
N TYR A 21 26.53 27.04 -62.14
CA TYR A 21 25.33 27.76 -62.64
C TYR A 21 25.68 29.17 -63.10
N PRO A 22 25.00 29.67 -64.16
CA PRO A 22 25.30 31.00 -64.72
C PRO A 22 24.69 32.12 -63.88
N SER A 23 25.38 33.28 -63.90
CA SER A 23 25.03 34.49 -63.22
C SER A 23 23.82 35.21 -63.84
N THR A 24 22.82 35.50 -63.01
CA THR A 24 21.68 36.39 -63.35
C THR A 24 21.93 37.80 -62.87
N PRO A 25 21.41 38.84 -63.58
CA PRO A 25 21.66 40.22 -63.23
C PRO A 25 20.92 40.71 -61.98
N PRO A 26 21.33 41.80 -61.34
CA PRO A 26 20.76 42.26 -60.07
C PRO A 26 19.37 42.87 -60.24
N PRO A 27 18.45 42.61 -59.28
CA PRO A 27 17.12 43.19 -59.30
C PRO A 27 17.13 44.68 -58.85
N ALA A 28 16.16 45.40 -59.40
CA ALA A 28 15.94 46.80 -59.21
C ALA A 28 15.65 47.21 -57.74
N ILE A 29 16.13 48.39 -57.35
CA ILE A 29 15.92 48.98 -56.02
C ILE A 29 14.44 49.39 -55.87
N LEU A 30 13.71 48.63 -55.08
CA LEU A 30 12.37 48.98 -54.59
C LEU A 30 12.48 49.93 -53.38
N LYS A 31 11.76 51.03 -53.43
CA LYS A 31 11.78 52.14 -52.44
C LYS A 31 11.34 51.59 -51.04
N CYS A 32 12.22 51.80 -50.08
CA CYS A 32 12.17 51.43 -48.70
C CYS A 32 11.18 52.18 -47.83
N ARG A 33 9.87 52.18 -48.12
CA ARG A 33 8.87 52.84 -47.29
C ARG A 33 7.70 51.95 -46.80
N ASP A 34 7.45 50.81 -47.45
CA ASP A 34 6.33 49.94 -47.10
C ASP A 34 6.76 48.66 -46.33
N ILE A 35 8.07 48.49 -46.11
CA ILE A 35 8.62 47.31 -45.48
C ILE A 35 8.53 47.38 -43.92
N PHE A 36 8.57 48.62 -43.37
CA PHE A 36 8.53 48.78 -41.89
C PHE A 36 7.20 48.48 -41.26
N SER A 37 6.06 48.74 -41.95
CA SER A 37 4.72 48.47 -41.40
C SER A 37 4.42 46.96 -41.35
N ASN A 38 4.79 46.22 -42.39
CA ASN A 38 4.57 44.79 -42.45
C ASN A 38 5.49 43.99 -41.51
N CYS A 39 6.72 44.51 -41.25
CA CYS A 39 7.66 43.87 -40.33
C CYS A 39 7.23 43.99 -38.87
N LEU A 40 6.55 45.07 -38.48
CA LEU A 40 6.00 45.25 -37.14
C LEU A 40 4.80 44.33 -36.89
N LEU A 41 3.92 44.20 -37.91
CA LEU A 41 2.75 43.32 -37.83
C LEU A 41 3.17 41.84 -37.77
N LEU A 42 4.17 41.42 -38.56
CA LEU A 42 4.72 40.05 -38.51
C LEU A 42 5.43 39.78 -37.20
N ARG A 43 6.12 40.75 -36.60
CA ARG A 43 6.73 40.58 -35.27
C ARG A 43 5.66 40.51 -34.18
N LEU A 44 4.59 41.28 -34.24
CA LEU A 44 3.48 41.19 -33.31
C LEU A 44 2.71 39.87 -33.45
N LEU A 45 2.52 39.40 -34.69
CA LEU A 45 1.89 38.06 -34.94
C LEU A 45 2.78 36.91 -34.43
N ALA A 46 4.09 36.97 -34.61
CA ALA A 46 5.05 36.02 -34.10
C ALA A 46 5.08 35.99 -32.55
N ILE A 47 5.04 37.14 -31.92
CA ILE A 47 4.98 37.28 -30.46
C ILE A 47 3.64 36.76 -29.95
N LEU A 48 2.52 37.02 -30.63
CA LEU A 48 1.20 36.50 -30.28
C LEU A 48 1.14 34.97 -30.43
N LEU A 49 1.74 34.38 -31.48
CA LEU A 49 1.86 32.95 -31.69
C LEU A 49 2.75 32.27 -30.62
N VAL A 50 3.82 32.92 -30.18
CA VAL A 50 4.67 32.44 -29.07
C VAL A 50 3.89 32.49 -27.76
N ILE A 51 3.12 33.54 -27.50
CA ILE A 51 2.28 33.67 -26.28
C ILE A 51 1.15 32.64 -26.31
N ILE A 52 0.53 32.37 -27.46
CA ILE A 52 -0.51 31.34 -27.59
C ILE A 52 0.11 29.92 -27.52
N GLY A 53 1.30 29.72 -28.09
CA GLY A 53 2.02 28.44 -28.02
C GLY A 53 2.55 28.07 -26.64
N THR A 54 2.80 29.07 -25.76
CA THR A 54 3.21 28.83 -24.37
C THR A 54 2.03 28.71 -23.41
N GLY A 55 0.80 29.01 -23.87
CA GLY A 55 -0.40 29.08 -23.04
C GLY A 55 -1.21 27.78 -22.91
N THR A 56 -0.80 26.68 -23.53
CA THR A 56 -1.49 25.38 -23.39
C THR A 56 -0.63 24.27 -22.78
N SER A 57 0.31 24.60 -21.89
CA SER A 57 0.64 23.63 -20.86
C SER A 57 -0.67 23.40 -20.10
N LYS A 58 -1.36 22.29 -20.37
CA LYS A 58 -2.35 21.77 -19.44
C LYS A 58 -1.63 21.72 -18.10
N LEU A 59 -1.93 22.66 -17.20
CA LEU A 59 -1.67 22.53 -15.79
C LEU A 59 -2.49 21.30 -15.37
N TYR A 60 -1.93 20.10 -15.56
CA TYR A 60 -2.42 18.96 -14.84
C TYR A 60 -2.26 19.36 -13.38
N ALA A 61 -3.38 19.54 -12.68
CA ALA A 61 -3.35 19.70 -11.25
C ALA A 61 -2.46 18.58 -10.72
N GLN A 62 -1.34 18.96 -10.10
CA GLN A 62 -0.38 18.00 -9.57
C GLN A 62 -1.15 17.10 -8.62
N ASN A 63 -1.13 15.77 -8.84
CA ASN A 63 -1.90 14.85 -8.00
C ASN A 63 -1.43 14.92 -6.54
N ALA A 64 -2.27 14.44 -5.62
CA ALA A 64 -2.01 14.53 -4.19
C ALA A 64 -0.70 13.83 -3.78
N ILE A 65 -0.33 12.74 -4.46
CA ILE A 65 0.89 11.96 -4.20
C ILE A 65 2.14 12.77 -4.54
N VAL A 66 2.16 13.42 -5.71
CA VAL A 66 3.29 14.26 -6.11
C VAL A 66 3.46 15.44 -5.16
N THR A 67 2.35 16.10 -4.80
CA THR A 67 2.36 17.21 -3.84
C THR A 67 2.84 16.77 -2.45
N GLU A 68 2.43 15.60 -2.00
CA GLU A 68 2.85 15.04 -0.70
C GLU A 68 4.33 14.68 -0.70
N ASN A 69 4.82 13.99 -1.74
CA ASN A 69 6.22 13.56 -1.84
C ASN A 69 7.22 14.70 -2.11
N ALA A 70 6.74 15.88 -2.52
CA ALA A 70 7.56 17.08 -2.62
C ALA A 70 7.92 17.67 -1.24
N LYS A 71 7.19 17.31 -0.19
CA LYS A 71 7.48 17.76 1.18
C LYS A 71 8.70 17.04 1.75
N PRO A 72 9.43 17.67 2.70
CA PRO A 72 10.56 17.02 3.37
C PRO A 72 10.11 15.73 4.07
N GLY A 73 10.83 14.63 3.82
CA GLY A 73 10.69 13.38 4.55
C GLY A 73 11.55 13.34 5.81
N ASN A 74 11.34 12.32 6.63
CA ASN A 74 12.14 12.05 7.82
C ASN A 74 13.13 10.92 7.54
N PRO A 75 14.38 11.01 8.04
CA PRO A 75 15.36 9.95 7.86
C PRO A 75 14.90 8.65 8.51
N SER A 76 15.35 7.53 7.97
CA SER A 76 14.91 6.19 8.40
C SER A 76 15.19 5.92 9.90
N SER A 77 16.21 6.54 10.48
CA SER A 77 16.50 6.45 11.92
C SER A 77 15.38 6.96 12.81
N GLU A 78 14.53 7.86 12.32
CA GLU A 78 13.41 8.39 13.10
C GLU A 78 12.19 7.48 13.09
N TRP A 79 11.92 6.76 12.01
CA TRP A 79 10.67 6.00 11.85
C TRP A 79 10.87 4.49 11.80
N GLN A 80 12.04 3.98 11.46
CA GLN A 80 12.31 2.53 11.50
C GLN A 80 12.46 2.01 12.93
N ILE A 81 12.28 0.71 13.08
CA ILE A 81 12.54 -0.04 14.31
C ILE A 81 13.38 -1.28 13.99
N SER A 82 14.04 -1.85 14.99
CA SER A 82 14.77 -3.10 14.85
C SER A 82 13.84 -4.31 14.94
N GLY A 83 14.03 -5.28 14.07
CA GLY A 83 13.30 -6.56 14.09
C GLY A 83 11.78 -6.41 14.14
N ALA A 84 11.13 -7.25 14.91
CA ALA A 84 9.67 -7.24 15.12
C ALA A 84 9.18 -6.16 16.10
N GLY A 85 10.09 -5.36 16.64
CA GLY A 85 9.80 -4.36 17.66
C GLY A 85 10.02 -4.89 19.08
N ASP A 86 9.95 -3.98 20.04
CA ASP A 86 10.15 -4.28 21.46
C ASP A 86 8.89 -4.91 22.07
N LEU A 87 9.04 -6.11 22.65
CA LEU A 87 7.93 -6.84 23.28
C LEU A 87 7.32 -6.11 24.48
N SER A 88 8.05 -5.17 25.09
CA SER A 88 7.59 -4.40 26.25
C SER A 88 6.63 -3.26 25.88
N ILE A 89 6.45 -2.99 24.59
CA ILE A 89 5.46 -2.02 24.08
C ILE A 89 4.95 -2.48 22.72
N GLN A 90 3.75 -3.03 22.68
CA GLN A 90 3.14 -3.54 21.46
C GLN A 90 1.68 -3.17 21.38
N GLY A 91 1.13 -3.08 20.18
CA GLY A 91 -0.27 -2.73 19.99
C GLY A 91 -0.76 -2.99 18.57
N PHE A 92 -2.03 -2.66 18.38
CA PHE A 92 -2.71 -2.75 17.09
C PHE A 92 -3.77 -1.65 16.98
N ALA A 93 -4.16 -1.33 15.75
CA ALA A 93 -5.26 -0.41 15.47
C ALA A 93 -6.62 -1.13 15.56
N THR A 94 -7.64 -0.45 16.04
CA THR A 94 -8.99 -1.03 16.17
C THR A 94 -9.66 -1.33 14.83
N ASP A 95 -9.16 -0.74 13.74
CA ASP A 95 -9.39 -1.18 12.36
C ASP A 95 -8.07 -1.20 11.60
N ILE A 96 -7.97 -1.97 10.54
CA ILE A 96 -6.78 -1.98 9.66
C ILE A 96 -6.73 -0.74 8.77
N SER A 97 -7.86 -0.08 8.55
CA SER A 97 -7.94 1.11 7.71
C SER A 97 -8.99 2.10 8.22
N TYR A 98 -8.74 3.37 7.94
CA TYR A 98 -9.62 4.49 8.26
C TYR A 98 -9.74 5.39 7.03
N ASN A 99 -10.93 5.98 6.80
CA ASN A 99 -11.02 7.04 5.82
C ASN A 99 -10.41 8.35 6.37
N LYS A 100 -9.89 9.20 5.49
CA LYS A 100 -9.46 10.54 5.91
C LYS A 100 -10.59 11.28 6.65
N GLY A 101 -10.27 11.99 7.72
CA GLY A 101 -11.24 12.65 8.60
C GLY A 101 -11.77 11.76 9.74
N GLU A 102 -11.54 10.46 9.72
CA GLU A 102 -11.90 9.56 10.82
C GLU A 102 -10.86 9.60 11.96
N THR A 103 -11.13 8.89 13.05
CA THR A 103 -10.20 8.78 14.19
C THR A 103 -9.66 7.36 14.30
N ALA A 104 -8.36 7.22 14.09
CA ALA A 104 -7.65 5.97 14.37
C ALA A 104 -7.50 5.79 15.89
N ARG A 105 -7.84 4.59 16.39
CA ARG A 105 -7.72 4.22 17.79
C ARG A 105 -6.77 3.06 17.94
N PHE A 106 -5.96 3.10 18.98
CA PHE A 106 -4.90 2.12 19.22
C PHE A 106 -5.09 1.45 20.58
N LYS A 107 -4.94 0.13 20.60
CA LYS A 107 -4.91 -0.68 21.82
C LYS A 107 -3.45 -1.10 22.02
N ILE A 108 -2.86 -0.72 23.17
CA ILE A 108 -1.42 -0.86 23.41
C ILE A 108 -1.22 -1.54 24.78
N LYS A 109 -0.35 -2.54 24.80
CA LYS A 109 0.10 -3.22 26.03
C LYS A 109 1.53 -2.75 26.34
N THR A 110 1.74 -2.18 27.52
CA THR A 110 3.07 -1.73 27.94
C THR A 110 3.14 -1.59 29.46
N SER A 111 4.32 -1.85 30.03
CA SER A 111 4.64 -1.52 31.43
C SER A 111 5.23 -0.12 31.60
N ALA A 112 5.42 0.62 30.49
CA ALA A 112 5.98 1.97 30.54
C ALA A 112 5.03 2.94 31.25
N ARG A 113 5.61 3.88 32.02
CA ARG A 113 4.87 4.98 32.65
C ARG A 113 4.69 6.18 31.72
N ALA A 114 5.44 6.21 30.62
CA ALA A 114 5.31 7.21 29.57
C ALA A 114 5.84 6.65 28.25
N TYR A 115 5.20 7.00 27.14
CA TYR A 115 5.64 6.69 25.78
C TYR A 115 5.07 7.72 24.80
N THR A 116 5.68 7.82 23.63
CA THR A 116 5.22 8.66 22.53
C THR A 116 4.70 7.80 21.38
N ILE A 117 3.81 8.38 20.57
CA ILE A 117 3.28 7.74 19.35
C ILE A 117 3.42 8.73 18.21
N ASN A 118 4.40 8.53 17.36
CA ASN A 118 4.60 9.32 16.17
C ASN A 118 3.97 8.64 14.96
N ILE A 119 3.14 9.36 14.22
CA ILE A 119 2.43 8.85 13.04
C ILE A 119 3.22 9.25 11.80
N TYR A 120 3.67 8.26 11.05
CA TYR A 120 4.37 8.47 9.78
C TYR A 120 3.56 7.91 8.62
N ARG A 121 3.48 8.66 7.51
CA ARG A 121 3.03 8.15 6.22
C ARG A 121 4.24 7.61 5.47
N LEU A 122 4.13 6.38 5.00
CA LEU A 122 5.13 5.76 4.12
C LEU A 122 4.97 6.28 2.68
N GLY A 123 6.08 6.46 1.97
CA GLY A 123 6.09 6.96 0.59
C GLY A 123 7.52 7.05 0.06
N TYR A 124 7.77 7.92 -0.91
CA TYR A 124 9.10 8.15 -1.46
C TYR A 124 9.87 9.25 -0.71
N TYR A 125 9.29 10.45 -0.61
CA TYR A 125 9.84 11.63 0.08
C TYR A 125 11.33 11.86 -0.22
N GLN A 126 11.68 11.91 -1.50
CA GLN A 126 13.05 12.14 -1.99
C GLN A 126 14.07 11.09 -1.45
N GLY A 127 13.61 9.87 -1.24
CA GLY A 127 14.43 8.77 -0.74
C GLY A 127 14.33 8.51 0.76
N ASN A 128 13.81 9.43 1.57
CA ASN A 128 13.65 9.27 3.03
C ASN A 128 12.64 8.16 3.41
N GLY A 129 11.67 7.90 2.55
CA GLY A 129 10.77 6.75 2.65
C GLY A 129 9.57 6.93 3.58
N ALA A 130 9.58 7.92 4.46
CA ALA A 130 8.43 8.27 5.30
C ALA A 130 8.45 9.75 5.68
N ARG A 131 7.28 10.26 6.12
CA ARG A 131 7.13 11.62 6.62
C ARG A 131 6.23 11.64 7.84
N LEU A 132 6.66 12.36 8.88
CA LEU A 132 5.87 12.59 10.10
C LEU A 132 4.59 13.37 9.76
N GLN A 133 3.46 12.84 10.18
CA GLN A 133 2.14 13.46 9.98
C GLN A 133 1.57 14.05 11.27
N GLY A 134 2.10 13.66 12.41
CA GLY A 134 1.69 14.14 13.72
C GLY A 134 1.97 13.12 14.82
N THR A 135 1.37 13.37 15.97
CA THR A 135 1.45 12.49 17.15
C THR A 135 0.05 12.06 17.58
N ALA A 136 -0.10 10.81 18.00
CA ALA A 136 -1.34 10.37 18.61
C ALA A 136 -1.40 10.75 20.09
N THR A 137 -2.59 11.06 20.56
CA THR A 137 -2.83 11.39 21.95
C THR A 137 -2.99 10.12 22.79
N VAL A 138 -2.15 9.94 23.79
CA VAL A 138 -2.31 8.88 24.80
C VAL A 138 -3.45 9.28 25.74
N THR A 139 -4.48 8.45 25.83
CA THR A 139 -5.69 8.69 26.63
C THR A 139 -5.77 7.77 27.85
N ALA A 140 -4.94 6.72 27.88
CA ALA A 140 -4.92 5.76 28.97
C ALA A 140 -4.17 6.29 30.20
N THR A 141 -4.58 5.84 31.38
CA THR A 141 -3.78 5.96 32.59
C THR A 141 -2.64 4.95 32.53
N LEU A 142 -1.40 5.42 32.71
CA LEU A 142 -0.18 4.59 32.60
C LEU A 142 0.38 4.23 33.99
N PRO A 143 0.99 3.05 34.14
CA PRO A 143 1.14 1.99 33.13
C PRO A 143 -0.20 1.32 32.83
N GLN A 144 -0.47 0.98 31.56
CA GLN A 144 -1.68 0.30 31.16
C GLN A 144 -1.44 -1.21 31.01
N SER A 145 -1.82 -1.98 32.00
CA SER A 145 -1.88 -3.43 31.91
C SER A 145 -3.13 -3.84 31.12
N GLN A 146 -2.93 -4.55 30.01
CA GLN A 146 -4.03 -5.13 29.25
C GLN A 146 -4.35 -6.53 29.77
N PRO A 147 -5.61 -6.99 29.71
CA PRO A 147 -5.93 -8.37 30.05
C PRO A 147 -5.28 -9.35 29.07
N ASN A 148 -5.23 -10.63 29.44
CA ASN A 148 -4.85 -11.67 28.49
C ASN A 148 -5.81 -11.68 27.31
N CYS A 149 -5.29 -11.95 26.12
CA CYS A 149 -6.12 -12.08 24.92
C CYS A 149 -7.06 -13.28 25.05
N LEU A 150 -8.24 -13.16 24.47
CA LEU A 150 -9.21 -14.23 24.39
C LEU A 150 -8.71 -15.33 23.45
N THR A 151 -9.00 -16.58 23.79
CA THR A 151 -8.57 -17.71 22.97
C THR A 151 -9.74 -18.66 22.67
N ASN A 152 -9.69 -19.25 21.47
CA ASN A 152 -10.52 -20.39 21.12
C ASN A 152 -9.59 -21.55 20.70
N SER A 153 -9.41 -22.51 21.60
CA SER A 153 -8.46 -23.61 21.42
C SER A 153 -8.81 -24.51 20.24
N SER A 154 -10.11 -24.70 19.94
CA SER A 154 -10.56 -25.56 18.84
C SER A 154 -10.18 -25.00 17.47
N THR A 155 -10.09 -23.69 17.32
CA THR A 155 -9.74 -23.01 16.06
C THR A 155 -8.32 -22.44 16.06
N GLY A 156 -7.67 -22.38 17.23
CA GLY A 156 -6.39 -21.74 17.42
C GLY A 156 -6.45 -20.20 17.39
N LEU A 157 -7.67 -19.62 17.44
CA LEU A 157 -7.87 -18.18 17.44
C LEU A 157 -7.35 -17.55 18.73
N LEU A 158 -6.58 -16.47 18.58
CA LEU A 158 -6.21 -15.56 19.66
C LEU A 158 -6.65 -14.15 19.25
N ASP A 159 -7.47 -13.50 20.08
CA ASP A 159 -8.09 -12.21 19.83
C ASP A 159 -7.92 -11.30 21.04
N CYS A 160 -7.18 -10.22 20.89
CA CYS A 160 -6.95 -9.22 21.92
C CYS A 160 -7.96 -8.06 21.85
N GLY A 161 -9.13 -8.27 21.24
CA GLY A 161 -10.21 -7.31 21.15
C GLY A 161 -10.70 -6.81 22.52
N ASN A 162 -10.50 -7.60 23.57
CA ASN A 162 -10.79 -7.22 24.95
C ASN A 162 -9.81 -6.21 25.57
N TRP A 163 -8.73 -5.80 24.88
CA TRP A 163 -7.88 -4.73 25.35
C TRP A 163 -8.62 -3.38 25.32
N ALA A 164 -8.31 -2.51 26.29
CA ALA A 164 -8.81 -1.15 26.29
C ALA A 164 -8.07 -0.26 25.30
N VAL A 165 -8.74 0.75 24.78
CA VAL A 165 -8.12 1.78 23.93
C VAL A 165 -7.11 2.57 24.75
N SER A 166 -5.91 2.76 24.22
CA SER A 166 -4.79 3.43 24.88
C SER A 166 -4.53 4.82 24.33
N ALA A 167 -4.79 5.01 23.06
CA ALA A 167 -4.48 6.25 22.36
C ALA A 167 -5.36 6.42 21.12
N GLN A 168 -5.39 7.65 20.62
CA GLN A 168 -6.13 7.99 19.40
C GLN A 168 -5.43 9.08 18.59
N TRP A 169 -5.68 9.07 17.29
CA TRP A 169 -5.23 10.08 16.35
C TRP A 169 -6.37 10.51 15.43
N ALA A 170 -6.75 11.79 15.51
CA ALA A 170 -7.69 12.37 14.55
C ALA A 170 -7.00 12.54 13.20
N ILE A 171 -7.41 11.77 12.23
CA ILE A 171 -6.84 11.82 10.87
C ILE A 171 -7.33 13.10 10.20
N PRO A 172 -6.44 13.99 9.73
CA PRO A 172 -6.87 15.18 9.02
C PRO A 172 -7.74 14.84 7.80
N SER A 173 -8.78 15.62 7.54
CA SER A 173 -9.58 15.47 6.30
C SER A 173 -8.75 15.73 5.03
N THR A 174 -7.61 16.41 5.19
CA THR A 174 -6.61 16.69 4.13
C THR A 174 -5.51 15.63 4.06
N ALA A 175 -5.58 14.56 4.88
CA ALA A 175 -4.59 13.49 4.83
C ALA A 175 -4.57 12.84 3.45
N VAL A 176 -3.36 12.55 2.96
CA VAL A 176 -3.19 11.84 1.69
C VAL A 176 -3.27 10.35 1.95
N SER A 177 -4.06 9.66 1.14
CA SER A 177 -4.17 8.19 1.21
C SER A 177 -2.79 7.53 1.16
N GLY A 178 -2.63 6.46 1.94
CA GLY A 178 -1.33 5.79 2.04
C GLY A 178 -1.28 4.74 3.13
N LEU A 179 -0.13 4.07 3.22
CA LEU A 179 0.22 3.25 4.35
C LEU A 179 0.83 4.13 5.44
N TYR A 180 0.33 3.95 6.65
CA TYR A 180 0.76 4.70 7.83
C TYR A 180 1.28 3.74 8.90
N ILE A 181 2.27 4.22 9.65
CA ILE A 181 2.75 3.55 10.85
C ILE A 181 2.63 4.49 12.04
N ALA A 182 2.09 3.97 13.15
CA ALA A 182 2.22 4.58 14.45
C ALA A 182 3.47 3.96 15.12
N LYS A 183 4.53 4.75 15.25
CA LYS A 183 5.74 4.35 15.97
C LYS A 183 5.54 4.63 17.46
N LEU A 184 5.45 3.57 18.22
CA LEU A 184 5.43 3.61 19.68
C LEU A 184 6.87 3.67 20.20
N THR A 185 7.18 4.57 21.14
CA THR A 185 8.51 4.65 21.72
C THR A 185 8.41 4.90 23.23
N ARG A 186 8.93 3.99 24.02
CA ARG A 186 9.05 4.12 25.48
C ARG A 186 10.03 5.24 25.80
N THR A 187 9.69 6.08 26.77
CA THR A 187 10.58 7.19 27.20
C THR A 187 11.67 6.74 28.18
N ASP A 188 11.47 5.61 28.85
CA ASP A 188 12.41 5.07 29.84
C ASP A 188 13.53 4.22 29.24
N THR A 189 13.21 3.38 28.26
CA THR A 189 14.18 2.43 27.66
C THR A 189 14.52 2.73 26.21
N GLY A 190 13.72 3.58 25.53
CA GLY A 190 13.82 3.78 24.09
C GLY A 190 13.25 2.62 23.25
N GLY A 191 12.78 1.55 23.90
CA GLY A 191 12.17 0.41 23.22
C GLY A 191 10.99 0.85 22.33
N SER A 192 10.89 0.32 21.10
CA SER A 192 9.93 0.81 20.13
C SER A 192 9.30 -0.31 19.28
N SER A 193 8.06 -0.06 18.87
CA SER A 193 7.29 -0.96 18.00
C SER A 193 6.45 -0.15 16.99
N HIS A 194 5.94 -0.83 15.95
CA HIS A 194 5.04 -0.25 14.96
C HIS A 194 3.63 -0.82 15.08
N ILE A 195 2.64 0.06 14.86
CA ILE A 195 1.29 -0.31 14.48
C ILE A 195 1.07 0.15 13.05
N VAL A 196 0.68 -0.76 12.16
CA VAL A 196 0.40 -0.46 10.74
C VAL A 196 -1.09 -0.25 10.55
N PHE A 197 -1.46 0.75 9.77
CA PHE A 197 -2.83 0.99 9.32
C PHE A 197 -2.83 1.76 7.99
N ILE A 198 -3.93 1.72 7.28
CA ILE A 198 -4.09 2.41 6.01
C ILE A 198 -5.03 3.61 6.18
N VAL A 199 -4.64 4.76 5.65
CA VAL A 199 -5.54 5.89 5.47
C VAL A 199 -6.07 5.85 4.03
N ARG A 200 -7.38 5.64 3.92
CA ARG A 200 -8.10 5.61 2.64
C ARG A 200 -8.55 7.00 2.22
N ASP A 201 -8.92 7.12 0.96
CA ASP A 201 -9.74 8.20 0.42
C ASP A 201 -10.89 7.59 -0.38
N ASP A 202 -12.01 7.32 0.29
CA ASP A 202 -13.16 6.63 -0.31
C ASP A 202 -13.85 7.44 -1.42
N ALA A 203 -13.54 8.75 -1.53
CA ALA A 203 -14.02 9.63 -2.59
C ALA A 203 -13.04 9.76 -3.78
N SER A 204 -11.89 9.11 -3.70
CA SER A 204 -10.85 9.21 -4.73
C SER A 204 -11.27 8.60 -6.07
N THR A 205 -10.77 9.20 -7.15
CA THR A 205 -10.86 8.71 -8.52
C THR A 205 -9.46 8.64 -9.15
N SER A 206 -8.43 8.37 -8.34
CA SER A 206 -7.05 8.20 -8.79
C SER A 206 -6.94 7.12 -9.87
N ASP A 207 -5.89 7.19 -10.68
CA ASP A 207 -5.68 6.19 -11.73
C ASP A 207 -5.46 4.78 -11.16
N LEU A 208 -4.69 4.67 -10.07
CA LEU A 208 -4.36 3.41 -9.43
C LEU A 208 -5.09 3.22 -8.10
N PHE A 209 -5.63 2.02 -7.88
CA PHE A 209 -6.18 1.58 -6.61
C PHE A 209 -5.32 0.43 -6.07
N PHE A 210 -4.42 0.77 -5.16
CA PHE A 210 -3.41 -0.14 -4.61
C PHE A 210 -3.97 -0.91 -3.41
N GLN A 211 -4.07 -2.22 -3.52
CA GLN A 211 -4.45 -3.10 -2.43
C GLN A 211 -3.22 -3.70 -1.76
N THR A 212 -3.20 -3.66 -0.42
CA THR A 212 -2.22 -4.38 0.41
C THR A 212 -2.61 -5.84 0.58
N SER A 213 -1.62 -6.70 0.87
CA SER A 213 -1.83 -8.12 1.21
C SER A 213 -2.02 -8.34 2.72
N ASP A 214 -2.75 -7.46 3.38
CA ASP A 214 -2.90 -7.46 4.85
C ASP A 214 -3.51 -8.76 5.42
N ALA A 215 -4.31 -9.47 4.64
CA ALA A 215 -4.81 -10.79 5.01
C ALA A 215 -3.66 -11.82 5.14
N THR A 216 -2.66 -11.73 4.26
CA THR A 216 -1.47 -12.56 4.32
C THR A 216 -0.59 -12.18 5.52
N TRP A 217 -0.43 -10.88 5.83
CA TRP A 217 0.28 -10.47 7.04
C TRP A 217 -0.31 -11.12 8.30
N GLN A 218 -1.64 -11.17 8.40
CA GLN A 218 -2.30 -11.84 9.53
C GLN A 218 -2.23 -13.36 9.47
N ALA A 219 -2.29 -13.94 8.27
CA ALA A 219 -2.22 -15.38 8.09
C ALA A 219 -0.89 -15.97 8.59
N TYR A 220 0.19 -15.24 8.46
CA TYR A 220 1.53 -15.64 8.91
C TYR A 220 1.90 -15.09 10.29
N ASN A 221 1.14 -14.13 10.84
CA ASN A 221 1.43 -13.54 12.14
C ASN A 221 1.25 -14.54 13.28
N ILE A 222 2.30 -14.75 14.07
CA ILE A 222 2.32 -15.67 15.21
C ILE A 222 2.23 -14.96 16.55
N TYR A 223 1.83 -13.70 16.59
CA TYR A 223 1.68 -13.02 17.87
C TYR A 223 0.85 -13.87 18.83
N GLY A 224 1.40 -14.08 20.02
CA GLY A 224 0.76 -14.78 21.11
C GLY A 224 1.04 -14.12 22.45
N ASP A 225 0.04 -14.12 23.31
CA ASP A 225 0.17 -13.77 24.70
C ASP A 225 0.68 -15.02 25.44
N ASN A 226 1.80 -14.92 26.16
CA ASN A 226 2.42 -16.06 26.87
C ASN A 226 2.82 -17.23 25.95
N ASN A 227 3.39 -16.97 24.79
CA ASN A 227 3.87 -17.98 23.82
C ASN A 227 2.79 -18.93 23.25
N ASN A 228 1.52 -18.55 23.31
CA ASN A 228 0.40 -19.33 22.74
C ASN A 228 0.01 -18.90 21.34
N GLY A 229 0.83 -18.07 20.67
CA GLY A 229 0.57 -17.54 19.36
C GLY A 229 0.50 -18.61 18.28
N ARG A 230 -0.47 -18.46 17.38
CA ARG A 230 -0.67 -19.34 16.22
C ARG A 230 -0.96 -18.51 14.98
N SER A 231 -0.40 -18.97 13.85
CA SER A 231 -0.72 -18.52 12.52
C SER A 231 -1.54 -19.59 11.78
N LEU A 232 -1.91 -19.32 10.53
CA LEU A 232 -2.53 -20.34 9.67
C LEU A 232 -1.53 -21.43 9.22
N TYR A 233 -0.27 -21.34 9.64
CA TYR A 233 0.81 -22.27 9.25
C TYR A 233 1.45 -22.96 10.44
N THR A 234 1.67 -22.25 11.54
CA THR A 234 2.45 -22.73 12.68
C THR A 234 1.96 -22.16 14.00
N GLY A 235 2.50 -22.66 15.09
CA GLY A 235 2.31 -22.14 16.45
C GLY A 235 2.32 -23.24 17.49
N SER A 236 2.37 -22.86 18.78
CA SER A 236 2.27 -23.79 19.92
C SER A 236 0.94 -24.52 19.88
N GLY A 237 0.98 -25.86 19.80
CA GLY A 237 -0.21 -26.69 19.67
C GLY A 237 -0.81 -26.75 18.26
N GLY A 238 0.01 -26.45 17.23
CA GLY A 238 -0.35 -26.57 15.81
C GLY A 238 -0.87 -25.28 15.18
N LYS A 239 -1.17 -25.35 13.89
CA LYS A 239 -1.71 -24.22 13.13
C LYS A 239 -3.12 -23.81 13.57
N ALA A 240 -3.45 -22.54 13.44
CA ALA A 240 -4.80 -22.02 13.56
C ALA A 240 -5.59 -22.24 12.25
N VAL A 241 -6.92 -22.18 12.34
CA VAL A 241 -7.83 -22.06 11.20
C VAL A 241 -8.56 -20.71 11.20
N LYS A 242 -8.35 -19.92 12.26
CA LYS A 242 -8.84 -18.54 12.41
C LYS A 242 -7.73 -17.66 13.01
N VAL A 243 -7.56 -16.47 12.48
CA VAL A 243 -6.60 -15.47 12.99
C VAL A 243 -7.27 -14.12 13.12
N SER A 244 -6.91 -13.35 14.18
CA SER A 244 -7.53 -12.07 14.46
C SER A 244 -6.67 -10.90 13.97
N TYR A 245 -7.33 -9.84 13.50
CA TYR A 245 -6.74 -8.51 13.29
C TYR A 245 -6.57 -7.72 14.60
N ASN A 246 -7.16 -8.20 15.69
CA ASN A 246 -7.01 -7.63 17.02
C ASN A 246 -5.79 -8.20 17.75
N ARG A 247 -4.60 -8.04 17.15
CA ARG A 247 -3.34 -8.45 17.77
C ARG A 247 -2.16 -7.73 17.13
N PRO A 248 -1.08 -7.47 17.88
CA PRO A 248 0.15 -6.91 17.34
C PRO A 248 0.76 -7.81 16.24
N PHE A 249 1.56 -7.22 15.37
CA PHE A 249 2.31 -7.95 14.35
C PHE A 249 3.71 -8.31 14.82
N LEU A 250 4.12 -9.57 14.62
CA LEU A 250 5.46 -10.11 14.86
C LEU A 250 6.17 -10.64 13.60
N THR A 251 5.54 -10.61 12.44
CA THR A 251 6.10 -11.18 11.19
C THR A 251 7.17 -10.33 10.52
N ARG A 252 7.62 -9.27 11.16
CA ARG A 252 8.66 -8.41 10.64
C ARG A 252 10.01 -9.12 10.59
N ASN A 253 10.72 -9.07 9.46
CA ASN A 253 12.05 -9.63 9.21
C ASN A 253 12.16 -11.16 9.13
N GLY A 254 11.08 -11.87 8.90
CA GLY A 254 11.12 -13.34 8.79
C GLY A 254 11.63 -14.08 10.02
N GLY A 255 12.08 -13.37 11.03
CA GLY A 255 12.70 -13.94 12.23
C GLY A 255 11.79 -14.07 13.43
N GLY A 256 10.64 -13.46 13.42
CA GLY A 256 9.68 -13.47 14.54
C GLY A 256 8.82 -14.71 14.59
N GLY A 257 9.19 -15.75 13.89
CA GLY A 257 8.59 -17.08 14.02
C GLY A 257 7.46 -17.30 13.07
N GLY A 258 7.48 -16.79 11.92
CA GLY A 258 6.42 -17.25 11.27
C GLY A 258 6.30 -17.27 9.80
N GLY A 259 6.77 -16.35 9.14
CA GLY A 259 6.64 -16.31 7.71
C GLY A 259 7.90 -15.82 7.04
N PRO A 260 8.06 -16.10 5.77
CA PRO A 260 9.09 -15.51 4.95
C PRO A 260 8.94 -13.99 4.92
N GLN A 261 9.99 -13.30 4.51
CA GLN A 261 10.05 -11.83 4.51
C GLN A 261 8.99 -11.20 3.62
N GLU A 262 8.59 -11.86 2.55
CA GLU A 262 7.56 -11.42 1.60
C GLU A 262 6.16 -11.32 2.22
N ASP A 263 5.94 -11.92 3.38
CA ASP A 263 4.66 -11.85 4.08
C ASP A 263 4.52 -10.59 4.97
N TRP A 264 5.36 -9.59 4.75
CA TRP A 264 5.31 -8.36 5.50
C TRP A 264 5.51 -7.14 4.62
N LEU A 265 4.70 -6.12 4.89
CA LEU A 265 4.62 -4.84 4.19
C LEU A 265 5.99 -4.25 3.78
N PHE A 266 7.00 -4.25 4.65
CA PHE A 266 8.29 -3.60 4.36
C PHE A 266 9.12 -4.34 3.31
N ASN A 267 8.88 -5.62 3.13
CA ASN A 267 9.62 -6.45 2.21
C ASN A 267 8.89 -6.67 0.88
N ALA A 268 7.58 -6.48 0.88
CA ALA A 268 6.74 -6.74 -0.29
C ALA A 268 6.11 -5.46 -0.85
N GLU A 269 5.19 -4.82 -0.13
CA GLU A 269 4.45 -3.68 -0.66
C GLU A 269 5.27 -2.39 -0.66
N TYR A 270 6.08 -2.15 0.37
CA TYR A 270 6.81 -0.90 0.53
C TYR A 270 7.78 -0.56 -0.61
N PRO A 271 8.53 -1.50 -1.19
CA PRO A 271 9.32 -1.23 -2.40
C PRO A 271 8.46 -0.69 -3.56
N MET A 272 7.29 -1.29 -3.80
CA MET A 272 6.37 -0.84 -4.85
C MET A 272 5.76 0.52 -4.53
N ILE A 273 5.37 0.78 -3.28
CA ILE A 273 4.88 2.10 -2.83
C ILE A 273 5.93 3.17 -3.15
N ARG A 274 7.18 2.94 -2.78
CA ARG A 274 8.27 3.88 -3.07
C ARG A 274 8.44 4.12 -4.56
N TRP A 275 8.37 3.06 -5.36
CA TRP A 275 8.52 3.16 -6.80
C TRP A 275 7.37 3.92 -7.46
N ILE A 276 6.13 3.59 -7.13
CA ILE A 276 4.92 4.25 -7.66
C ILE A 276 4.96 5.75 -7.30
N GLU A 277 5.21 6.09 -6.04
CA GLU A 277 5.21 7.47 -5.57
C GLU A 277 6.42 8.27 -6.07
N ALA A 278 7.60 7.64 -6.23
CA ALA A 278 8.76 8.29 -6.85
C ALA A 278 8.53 8.67 -8.31
N ASN A 279 7.72 7.88 -9.03
CA ASN A 279 7.37 8.13 -10.42
C ASN A 279 6.10 8.98 -10.59
N GLY A 280 5.52 9.47 -9.49
CA GLY A 280 4.43 10.43 -9.51
C GLY A 280 3.08 9.87 -9.97
N TYR A 281 2.87 8.57 -9.89
CA TYR A 281 1.58 7.95 -10.20
C TYR A 281 0.48 8.46 -9.25
N ASP A 282 -0.71 8.69 -9.78
CA ASP A 282 -1.89 9.00 -8.99
C ASP A 282 -2.46 7.71 -8.40
N VAL A 283 -2.32 7.53 -7.09
CA VAL A 283 -2.65 6.27 -6.40
C VAL A 283 -3.41 6.52 -5.10
N THR A 284 -4.39 5.66 -4.85
CA THR A 284 -5.12 5.55 -3.58
C THR A 284 -4.95 4.13 -3.05
N TYR A 285 -4.85 3.99 -1.72
CA TYR A 285 -4.54 2.75 -1.05
C TYR A 285 -5.76 2.15 -0.35
N THR A 286 -5.86 0.83 -0.39
CA THR A 286 -6.92 0.02 0.23
C THR A 286 -6.35 -1.28 0.81
N THR A 287 -7.21 -2.11 1.40
CA THR A 287 -6.86 -3.36 2.07
C THR A 287 -7.64 -4.55 1.51
N ASN A 288 -7.22 -5.79 1.81
CA ASN A 288 -8.04 -6.97 1.55
C ASN A 288 -9.41 -6.89 2.24
N VAL A 289 -9.43 -6.39 3.49
CA VAL A 289 -10.68 -6.18 4.25
C VAL A 289 -11.60 -5.22 3.52
N ASP A 290 -11.07 -4.10 3.01
CA ASP A 290 -11.88 -3.09 2.31
C ASP A 290 -12.32 -3.54 0.93
N SER A 291 -11.54 -4.36 0.26
CA SER A 291 -11.94 -4.97 -1.02
C SER A 291 -13.10 -5.96 -0.86
N ASP A 292 -13.31 -6.50 0.35
CA ASP A 292 -14.54 -7.23 0.68
C ASP A 292 -15.69 -6.28 1.02
N ARG A 293 -15.51 -5.39 2.00
CA ARG A 293 -16.61 -4.57 2.56
C ARG A 293 -16.95 -3.32 1.74
N ARG A 294 -16.03 -2.88 0.85
CA ARG A 294 -16.13 -1.66 0.03
C ARG A 294 -15.66 -1.85 -1.42
N GLY A 295 -15.63 -3.07 -1.92
CA GLY A 295 -15.04 -3.40 -3.22
C GLY A 295 -15.72 -2.74 -4.43
N ASN A 296 -16.91 -2.14 -4.25
CA ASN A 296 -17.53 -1.31 -5.28
C ASN A 296 -16.67 -0.08 -5.63
N LEU A 297 -15.81 0.41 -4.72
CA LEU A 297 -14.92 1.55 -4.94
C LEU A 297 -13.84 1.26 -6.00
N ILE A 298 -13.49 0.00 -6.25
CA ILE A 298 -12.53 -0.40 -7.28
C ILE A 298 -12.90 0.20 -8.64
N ARG A 299 -14.20 0.33 -8.94
CA ARG A 299 -14.69 0.85 -10.22
C ARG A 299 -14.48 2.35 -10.43
N ASN A 300 -14.09 3.07 -9.40
CA ASN A 300 -13.76 4.50 -9.49
C ASN A 300 -12.37 4.73 -10.07
N HIS A 301 -11.59 3.68 -10.31
CA HIS A 301 -10.20 3.72 -10.70
C HIS A 301 -9.96 3.00 -12.03
N ARG A 302 -8.84 3.30 -12.70
CA ARG A 302 -8.48 2.69 -13.99
C ARG A 302 -7.78 1.35 -13.85
N VAL A 303 -7.01 1.21 -12.77
CA VAL A 303 -6.22 0.02 -12.50
C VAL A 303 -6.40 -0.40 -11.04
N PHE A 304 -6.82 -1.64 -10.84
CA PHE A 304 -6.69 -2.31 -9.55
C PHE A 304 -5.32 -2.98 -9.50
N LEU A 305 -4.55 -2.67 -8.47
CA LEU A 305 -3.18 -3.12 -8.29
C LEU A 305 -3.07 -3.93 -7.00
N SER A 306 -2.89 -5.24 -7.12
CA SER A 306 -2.57 -6.16 -6.02
C SER A 306 -1.06 -6.30 -5.90
N VAL A 307 -0.52 -6.04 -4.71
CA VAL A 307 0.92 -6.05 -4.45
C VAL A 307 1.23 -6.82 -3.17
N GLY A 308 2.35 -7.54 -3.19
CA GLY A 308 2.80 -8.39 -2.10
C GLY A 308 2.37 -9.84 -2.29
N HIS A 309 2.37 -10.63 -1.22
CA HIS A 309 1.94 -12.02 -1.27
C HIS A 309 0.42 -12.09 -1.00
N ASP A 310 -0.41 -11.80 -2.02
CA ASP A 310 -1.86 -11.60 -1.88
C ASP A 310 -2.65 -12.92 -1.98
N GLU A 311 -2.43 -13.79 -1.03
CA GLU A 311 -2.82 -15.20 -1.01
C GLU A 311 -4.29 -15.44 -0.59
N TYR A 312 -4.87 -14.54 0.23
CA TYR A 312 -6.11 -14.78 0.98
C TYR A 312 -7.24 -13.85 0.55
N TRP A 313 -8.14 -14.35 -0.30
CA TRP A 313 -9.29 -13.60 -0.81
C TRP A 313 -10.61 -14.19 -0.36
N SER A 314 -11.55 -13.36 0.07
CA SER A 314 -12.91 -13.79 0.32
C SER A 314 -13.74 -13.91 -0.96
N GLY A 315 -14.92 -14.54 -0.86
CA GLY A 315 -15.85 -14.64 -1.97
C GLY A 315 -16.33 -13.28 -2.48
N ALA A 316 -16.66 -12.35 -1.58
CA ALA A 316 -17.11 -11.01 -1.93
C ALA A 316 -15.97 -10.20 -2.56
N HIS A 317 -14.76 -10.23 -2.00
CA HIS A 317 -13.58 -9.59 -2.57
C HIS A 317 -13.37 -10.03 -4.04
N ARG A 318 -13.29 -11.34 -4.30
CA ARG A 318 -13.14 -11.87 -5.66
C ARG A 318 -14.27 -11.44 -6.60
N ALA A 319 -15.52 -11.42 -6.09
CA ALA A 319 -16.66 -10.98 -6.88
C ALA A 319 -16.56 -9.50 -7.29
N TYR A 320 -16.13 -8.61 -6.36
CA TYR A 320 -15.94 -7.19 -6.65
C TYR A 320 -14.83 -6.94 -7.68
N VAL A 321 -13.68 -7.61 -7.53
CA VAL A 321 -12.57 -7.49 -8.50
C VAL A 321 -12.99 -8.02 -9.88
N THR A 322 -13.71 -9.15 -9.92
CA THR A 322 -14.27 -9.70 -11.17
C THR A 322 -15.24 -8.71 -11.82
N ALA A 323 -16.13 -8.11 -11.03
CA ALA A 323 -17.09 -7.13 -11.52
C ALA A 323 -16.42 -5.83 -12.00
N ALA A 324 -15.34 -5.39 -11.34
CA ALA A 324 -14.55 -4.25 -11.78
C ALA A 324 -13.87 -4.53 -13.13
N ARG A 325 -13.22 -5.70 -13.28
CA ARG A 325 -12.67 -6.15 -14.57
C ARG A 325 -13.71 -6.12 -15.69
N ASN A 326 -14.90 -6.67 -15.42
CA ASN A 326 -15.98 -6.72 -16.41
C ASN A 326 -16.52 -5.32 -16.76
N ALA A 327 -16.32 -4.34 -15.88
CA ALA A 327 -16.64 -2.94 -16.11
C ALA A 327 -15.49 -2.14 -16.79
N GLY A 328 -14.37 -2.80 -17.15
CA GLY A 328 -13.27 -2.19 -17.88
C GLY A 328 -12.11 -1.73 -17.00
N VAL A 329 -12.10 -2.01 -15.69
CA VAL A 329 -10.93 -1.76 -14.83
C VAL A 329 -9.83 -2.75 -15.18
N ASN A 330 -8.62 -2.26 -15.43
CA ASN A 330 -7.46 -3.11 -15.65
C ASN A 330 -7.01 -3.74 -14.32
N LEU A 331 -6.58 -5.00 -14.38
CA LEU A 331 -6.04 -5.70 -13.21
C LEU A 331 -4.54 -5.87 -13.38
N ALA A 332 -3.75 -5.49 -12.38
CA ALA A 332 -2.31 -5.67 -12.34
C ALA A 332 -1.93 -6.40 -11.04
N PHE A 333 -1.25 -7.53 -11.22
CA PHE A 333 -0.80 -8.37 -10.12
C PHE A 333 0.72 -8.36 -10.06
N PHE A 334 1.26 -7.70 -9.04
CA PHE A 334 2.68 -7.71 -8.68
C PHE A 334 2.84 -8.48 -7.38
N SER A 335 2.47 -9.74 -7.42
CA SER A 335 2.20 -10.55 -6.25
C SER A 335 2.57 -12.02 -6.52
N GLY A 336 2.54 -12.84 -5.49
CA GLY A 336 2.70 -14.28 -5.57
C GLY A 336 1.52 -15.00 -4.92
N ASN A 337 1.22 -16.22 -5.38
CA ASN A 337 0.11 -17.06 -4.89
C ASN A 337 -1.25 -16.35 -4.87
N GLU A 338 -1.48 -15.38 -5.76
CA GLU A 338 -2.70 -14.59 -5.78
C GLU A 338 -3.94 -15.47 -5.78
N VAL A 339 -4.93 -15.08 -4.95
CA VAL A 339 -6.23 -15.75 -4.90
C VAL A 339 -6.08 -17.26 -4.67
N TYR A 340 -5.10 -17.65 -3.86
CA TYR A 340 -4.85 -19.08 -3.59
C TYR A 340 -5.88 -19.66 -2.63
N TRP A 341 -6.12 -18.97 -1.49
CA TRP A 341 -7.06 -19.40 -0.46
C TRP A 341 -8.34 -18.60 -0.48
N LYS A 342 -9.49 -19.29 -0.58
CA LYS A 342 -10.80 -18.75 -0.26
C LYS A 342 -10.95 -18.60 1.24
N THR A 343 -11.28 -17.39 1.67
CA THR A 343 -11.48 -17.03 3.07
C THR A 343 -12.86 -16.46 3.32
N ARG A 344 -13.20 -16.23 4.58
CA ARG A 344 -14.34 -15.41 5.01
C ARG A 344 -13.99 -14.61 6.25
N TRP A 345 -14.82 -13.64 6.55
CA TRP A 345 -14.69 -12.78 7.71
C TRP A 345 -15.70 -13.15 8.79
N GLU A 346 -15.25 -13.08 10.04
CA GLU A 346 -16.09 -13.18 11.22
C GLU A 346 -15.85 -12.01 12.17
N ASN A 347 -16.76 -11.84 13.13
CA ASN A 347 -16.63 -10.83 14.17
C ASN A 347 -15.50 -11.17 15.15
N SER A 348 -15.04 -10.16 15.89
CA SER A 348 -14.24 -10.37 17.10
C SER A 348 -14.99 -11.25 18.10
N ILE A 349 -14.25 -12.05 18.88
CA ILE A 349 -14.82 -12.87 19.96
C ILE A 349 -14.85 -12.12 21.30
N ASP A 350 -14.58 -10.82 21.32
CA ASP A 350 -14.57 -9.97 22.52
C ASP A 350 -15.96 -9.55 23.02
N GLY A 351 -17.00 -10.01 22.34
CA GLY A 351 -18.40 -9.66 22.68
C GLY A 351 -18.86 -8.31 22.12
N SER A 352 -17.99 -7.51 21.48
CA SER A 352 -18.37 -6.22 20.90
C SER A 352 -19.21 -6.34 19.63
N GLY A 353 -19.22 -7.50 18.97
CA GLY A 353 -19.83 -7.70 17.66
C GLY A 353 -19.08 -6.99 16.51
N THR A 354 -17.87 -6.47 16.74
CA THR A 354 -17.10 -5.79 15.71
C THR A 354 -16.76 -6.75 14.58
N SER A 355 -17.29 -6.46 13.40
CA SER A 355 -17.11 -7.28 12.20
C SER A 355 -15.74 -7.11 11.56
N TYR A 356 -15.36 -8.02 10.66
CA TYR A 356 -14.09 -8.02 9.91
C TYR A 356 -12.84 -8.07 10.80
N ARG A 357 -12.96 -8.65 12.01
CA ARG A 357 -11.79 -8.77 12.91
C ARG A 357 -11.18 -10.16 12.90
N THR A 358 -11.84 -11.17 12.34
CA THR A 358 -11.34 -12.53 12.27
C THR A 358 -11.33 -13.04 10.85
N LEU A 359 -10.14 -13.38 10.35
CA LEU A 359 -9.92 -14.05 9.08
C LEU A 359 -10.04 -15.56 9.31
N VAL A 360 -10.88 -16.23 8.53
CA VAL A 360 -11.14 -17.68 8.62
C VAL A 360 -10.62 -18.37 7.38
N CYS A 361 -9.78 -19.39 7.55
CA CYS A 361 -9.30 -20.26 6.49
C CYS A 361 -8.97 -21.67 7.01
N TYR A 362 -9.83 -22.61 6.74
CA TYR A 362 -9.63 -24.02 7.11
C TYR A 362 -8.67 -24.75 6.16
N LYS A 363 -8.33 -24.13 5.02
CA LYS A 363 -7.43 -24.68 3.98
C LYS A 363 -7.92 -26.03 3.43
N GLU A 364 -9.24 -26.17 3.25
CA GLU A 364 -9.82 -27.35 2.63
C GLU A 364 -9.36 -27.50 1.18
N GLY A 365 -9.28 -28.73 0.69
CA GLY A 365 -8.84 -29.04 -0.67
C GLY A 365 -7.35 -28.86 -0.93
N SER A 366 -6.54 -28.54 0.08
CA SER A 366 -5.08 -28.31 -0.08
C SER A 366 -4.29 -29.53 -0.55
N THR A 367 -4.88 -30.71 -0.49
CA THR A 367 -4.25 -31.99 -0.92
C THR A 367 -4.85 -32.55 -2.21
N GLY A 368 -5.74 -31.80 -2.88
CA GLY A 368 -6.44 -32.26 -4.08
C GLY A 368 -7.59 -33.23 -3.83
N GLU A 369 -7.86 -33.54 -2.58
CA GLU A 369 -9.00 -34.33 -2.16
C GLU A 369 -9.92 -33.51 -1.25
N ASN A 370 -11.16 -33.93 -1.05
CA ASN A 370 -12.11 -33.32 -0.10
C ASN A 370 -11.64 -33.46 1.36
N THR A 371 -10.36 -33.33 1.61
CA THR A 371 -9.74 -33.51 2.90
C THR A 371 -9.59 -32.20 3.61
N CYS A 372 -10.22 -32.10 4.73
CA CYS A 372 -10.15 -30.97 5.63
C CYS A 372 -8.83 -30.93 6.43
N ASN A 373 -7.81 -31.65 6.02
CA ASN A 373 -6.51 -31.74 6.71
C ASN A 373 -6.65 -31.73 8.27
N GLY A 374 -7.60 -32.52 8.78
CA GLY A 374 -7.91 -32.68 10.18
C GLY A 374 -8.93 -31.70 10.79
N LYS A 375 -9.28 -30.61 10.14
CA LYS A 375 -10.32 -29.68 10.61
C LYS A 375 -11.14 -29.16 9.42
N CYS A 376 -12.36 -29.67 9.29
CA CYS A 376 -13.32 -29.16 8.30
C CYS A 376 -13.94 -27.84 8.75
N ASP A 377 -14.27 -26.99 7.78
CA ASP A 377 -15.10 -25.83 8.04
C ASP A 377 -16.51 -26.29 8.44
N PRO A 378 -16.99 -25.93 9.64
CA PRO A 378 -18.30 -26.37 10.11
C PRO A 378 -19.47 -25.66 9.42
N THR A 379 -19.18 -24.70 8.54
CA THR A 379 -20.19 -23.89 7.86
C THR A 379 -20.33 -24.26 6.39
N SER A 380 -21.49 -23.99 5.80
CA SER A 380 -21.70 -24.13 4.34
C SER A 380 -20.88 -23.16 3.49
N ASN A 381 -20.40 -22.05 4.09
CA ASN A 381 -19.47 -21.13 3.45
C ASN A 381 -18.03 -21.58 3.69
N TRP A 382 -17.67 -22.71 3.07
CA TRP A 382 -16.36 -23.33 3.21
C TRP A 382 -15.22 -22.39 2.86
N THR A 383 -14.05 -22.63 3.44
CA THR A 383 -12.81 -21.90 3.21
C THR A 383 -11.67 -22.86 2.85
N GLY A 384 -10.95 -22.59 1.76
CA GLY A 384 -9.95 -23.52 1.27
C GLY A 384 -9.38 -23.08 -0.08
N LEU A 385 -8.95 -24.07 -0.86
CA LEU A 385 -8.30 -23.81 -2.14
C LEU A 385 -9.30 -23.31 -3.20
N TRP A 386 -9.03 -22.14 -3.82
CA TRP A 386 -9.89 -21.63 -4.90
C TRP A 386 -9.91 -22.49 -6.18
N ARG A 387 -8.90 -23.32 -6.36
CA ARG A 387 -8.68 -24.12 -7.57
C ARG A 387 -9.00 -25.62 -7.39
N SER A 388 -9.77 -25.96 -6.36
CA SER A 388 -10.21 -27.33 -6.12
C SER A 388 -11.41 -27.72 -6.98
#